data_d5e4734c49a5dd472e1dbd20e75f99a0
#
_entry.id   d5e4734c49a5dd472e1dbd20e75f99a0
#
_cell.length_a   1.000
_cell.length_b   1.000
_cell.length_c   1.000
_cell.angle_alpha   90.00
_cell.angle_beta   90.00
_cell.angle_gamma   90.00
#
_symmetry.space_group_name_H-M   'P 1'
#
loop_
_entity.id
_entity.type
_entity.pdbx_description
1 polymer ?
#
loop_
_entity_poly.entity_id
_entity_poly.type
_entity_poly.pdbx_seq_one_letter_code
_entity_poly.pdbx_strand_id
1 'polypeptide(L)'
;MSTRRGSSNWYLENWAHALGNTEDLLIINFNGRGRARINKAVLPAFTLLNMCLVEDEYITHRKTTGGYNFRKIANSNRYSCHAYGLAVDINWDLNPVTRDGSTKTNFKDNTIKKILDIKTQDDLQVFRWGGDYRSYKDPMHFEIFVTPEELNKGIVRKNFDQKEYIKLGLSVKPLRKGDKGDGVKYIQELLNSVLNRTLITDGDFGSLTQASVLVFQKKAGLIEDGIVGSNTYSKLMEFRNAKMTEERNKINGKYRIE
;
A
#
# COMPACT_ATOMS: atom_id res chain seq x y z
N MET A 1 -21.69 21.90 -7.58
CA MET A 1 -21.51 21.62 -6.12
C MET A 1 -20.47 20.51 -5.99
N SER A 2 -19.41 20.74 -5.20
CA SER A 2 -18.39 19.72 -4.96
C SER A 2 -18.99 18.56 -4.16
N THR A 3 -18.79 17.34 -4.60
CA THR A 3 -19.29 16.13 -3.93
C THR A 3 -18.60 15.96 -2.59
N ARG A 4 -19.35 15.65 -1.53
CA ARG A 4 -18.77 15.45 -0.19
C ARG A 4 -17.76 14.31 -0.22
N ARG A 5 -16.50 14.57 0.17
CA ARG A 5 -15.42 13.59 0.26
C ARG A 5 -15.86 12.34 1.03
N GLY A 6 -15.55 11.17 0.49
CA GLY A 6 -15.90 9.88 1.07
C GLY A 6 -17.36 9.48 0.97
N SER A 7 -18.20 10.24 0.26
CA SER A 7 -19.52 9.77 -0.15
C SER A 7 -19.40 8.80 -1.32
N SER A 8 -20.41 7.94 -1.54
CA SER A 8 -20.38 7.01 -2.67
C SER A 8 -20.29 7.69 -4.03
N ASN A 9 -20.87 8.90 -4.17
CA ASN A 9 -20.75 9.70 -5.39
C ASN A 9 -19.31 10.22 -5.55
N TRP A 10 -18.65 10.62 -4.44
CA TRP A 10 -17.26 11.03 -4.48
C TRP A 10 -16.33 9.89 -4.96
N TYR A 11 -16.54 8.65 -4.51
CA TYR A 11 -15.81 7.49 -5.03
C TYR A 11 -16.09 7.26 -6.51
N LEU A 12 -17.35 7.37 -6.95
CA LEU A 12 -17.70 7.23 -8.36
C LEU A 12 -17.04 8.30 -9.24
N GLU A 13 -16.95 9.55 -8.77
CA GLU A 13 -16.30 10.64 -9.52
C GLU A 13 -14.78 10.48 -9.60
N ASN A 14 -14.12 10.06 -8.51
CA ASN A 14 -12.66 10.08 -8.43
C ASN A 14 -12.02 8.72 -8.73
N TRP A 15 -12.75 7.61 -8.53
CA TRP A 15 -12.26 6.24 -8.67
C TRP A 15 -13.09 5.39 -9.63
N ALA A 16 -13.81 6.01 -10.58
CA ALA A 16 -14.70 5.32 -11.52
C ALA A 16 -14.01 4.15 -12.25
N HIS A 17 -12.76 4.33 -12.66
CA HIS A 17 -11.96 3.32 -13.35
C HIS A 17 -11.65 2.07 -12.50
N ALA A 18 -11.73 2.18 -11.18
CA ALA A 18 -11.48 1.09 -10.24
C ALA A 18 -12.75 0.27 -9.93
N LEU A 19 -13.95 0.79 -10.25
CA LEU A 19 -15.21 0.12 -9.94
C LEU A 19 -15.35 -1.19 -10.73
N GLY A 20 -15.38 -2.31 -10.01
CA GLY A 20 -15.51 -3.63 -10.61
C GLY A 20 -14.28 -4.11 -11.39
N ASN A 21 -13.23 -3.31 -11.48
CA ASN A 21 -12.01 -3.67 -12.20
C ASN A 21 -11.20 -4.68 -11.38
N THR A 22 -11.15 -5.93 -11.85
CA THR A 22 -10.42 -7.02 -11.20
C THR A 22 -9.00 -7.19 -11.70
N GLU A 23 -8.63 -6.59 -12.84
CA GLU A 23 -7.28 -6.65 -13.42
C GLU A 23 -6.27 -5.83 -12.61
N ASP A 24 -6.73 -4.78 -11.97
CA ASP A 24 -5.92 -3.92 -11.11
C ASP A 24 -5.87 -4.37 -9.65
N LEU A 25 -6.45 -5.54 -9.33
CA LEU A 25 -6.41 -6.07 -7.97
C LEU A 25 -5.15 -6.90 -7.73
N LEU A 26 -4.55 -6.67 -6.57
CA LEU A 26 -3.49 -7.52 -6.04
C LEU A 26 -3.82 -7.99 -4.62
N ILE A 27 -3.09 -9.01 -4.15
CA ILE A 27 -3.23 -9.52 -2.79
C ILE A 27 -2.17 -8.84 -1.91
N ILE A 28 -2.62 -8.20 -0.83
CA ILE A 28 -1.77 -7.79 0.28
C ILE A 28 -1.92 -8.77 1.44
N ASN A 29 -0.80 -9.12 2.07
CA ASN A 29 -0.78 -9.90 3.30
C ASN A 29 -0.56 -8.94 4.47
N PHE A 30 -1.36 -9.10 5.53
CA PHE A 30 -1.25 -8.34 6.76
C PHE A 30 -0.52 -9.14 7.83
N ASN A 31 -0.09 -8.45 8.91
CA ASN A 31 0.57 -9.07 10.04
C ASN A 31 -0.24 -10.28 10.57
N GLY A 32 0.38 -11.44 10.61
CA GLY A 32 -0.30 -12.71 10.91
C GLY A 32 -0.69 -13.49 9.66
N ARG A 33 -1.97 -13.81 9.48
CA ARG A 33 -2.49 -14.61 8.36
C ARG A 33 -3.57 -13.92 7.54
N GLY A 34 -3.97 -12.71 7.90
CA GLY A 34 -4.96 -11.90 7.19
C GLY A 34 -4.44 -11.51 5.80
N ARG A 35 -5.34 -11.50 4.82
CA ARG A 35 -5.05 -11.04 3.47
C ARG A 35 -6.26 -10.41 2.82
N ALA A 36 -6.03 -9.45 1.96
CA ALA A 36 -7.09 -8.80 1.20
C ALA A 36 -6.70 -8.60 -0.26
N ARG A 37 -7.69 -8.57 -1.14
CA ARG A 37 -7.54 -8.07 -2.51
C ARG A 37 -7.81 -6.57 -2.49
N ILE A 38 -6.88 -5.78 -2.98
CA ILE A 38 -6.98 -4.33 -3.03
C ILE A 38 -6.59 -3.82 -4.43
N ASN A 39 -7.00 -2.61 -4.78
CA ASN A 39 -6.52 -1.96 -6.00
C ASN A 39 -5.00 -1.68 -5.87
N LYS A 40 -4.24 -1.96 -6.92
CA LYS A 40 -2.78 -1.77 -6.94
C LYS A 40 -2.34 -0.33 -6.63
N ALA A 41 -3.14 0.66 -7.02
CA ALA A 41 -2.83 2.07 -6.79
C ALA A 41 -2.76 2.43 -5.30
N VAL A 42 -3.47 1.69 -4.44
CA VAL A 42 -3.52 1.96 -2.99
C VAL A 42 -2.61 1.03 -2.17
N LEU A 43 -1.81 0.20 -2.84
CA LEU A 43 -0.87 -0.70 -2.16
C LEU A 43 0.05 0.05 -1.17
N PRO A 44 0.65 1.22 -1.49
CA PRO A 44 1.51 1.92 -0.54
C PRO A 44 0.76 2.31 0.74
N ALA A 45 -0.48 2.76 0.63
CA ALA A 45 -1.29 3.13 1.79
C ALA A 45 -1.57 1.93 2.71
N PHE A 46 -2.07 0.81 2.14
CA PHE A 46 -2.33 -0.39 2.94
C PHE A 46 -1.05 -1.06 3.47
N THR A 47 0.08 -0.86 2.82
CA THR A 47 1.37 -1.29 3.37
C THR A 47 1.72 -0.50 4.63
N LEU A 48 1.52 0.83 4.63
CA LEU A 48 1.71 1.66 5.84
C LEU A 48 0.74 1.27 6.95
N LEU A 49 -0.52 0.99 6.61
CA LEU A 49 -1.49 0.46 7.57
C LEU A 49 -0.96 -0.85 8.19
N ASN A 50 -0.52 -1.79 7.35
CA ASN A 50 0.04 -3.05 7.84
C ASN A 50 1.23 -2.85 8.78
N MET A 51 2.08 -1.88 8.51
CA MET A 51 3.19 -1.55 9.40
C MET A 51 2.71 -1.09 10.77
N CYS A 52 1.64 -0.29 10.84
CA CYS A 52 1.04 0.07 12.12
C CYS A 52 0.58 -1.17 12.89
N LEU A 53 0.03 -2.17 12.19
CA LEU A 53 -0.36 -3.45 12.80
C LEU A 53 0.86 -4.24 13.30
N VAL A 54 1.96 -4.27 12.53
CA VAL A 54 3.21 -4.96 12.93
C VAL A 54 3.81 -4.30 14.16
N GLU A 55 3.93 -2.97 14.18
CA GLU A 55 4.49 -2.21 15.31
C GLU A 55 3.74 -2.44 16.63
N ASP A 56 2.43 -2.59 16.54
CA ASP A 56 1.57 -2.81 17.73
C ASP A 56 1.29 -4.30 17.98
N GLU A 57 1.98 -5.19 17.24
CA GLU A 57 1.86 -6.65 17.33
C GLU A 57 0.41 -7.15 17.12
N TYR A 58 -0.40 -6.39 16.36
CA TYR A 58 -1.77 -6.74 16.06
C TYR A 58 -1.84 -7.85 15.00
N ILE A 59 -2.31 -9.03 15.40
CA ILE A 59 -2.38 -10.22 14.54
C ILE A 59 -3.70 -10.26 13.78
N THR A 60 -3.60 -10.39 12.46
CA THR A 60 -4.76 -10.52 11.58
C THR A 60 -5.10 -11.98 11.27
N HIS A 61 -6.37 -12.27 11.08
CA HIS A 61 -6.91 -13.60 10.85
C HIS A 61 -7.35 -13.79 9.40
N ARG A 62 -6.97 -14.91 8.79
CA ARG A 62 -7.26 -15.19 7.37
C ARG A 62 -8.76 -15.25 7.05
N LYS A 63 -9.55 -15.81 7.95
CA LYS A 63 -10.99 -16.05 7.71
C LYS A 63 -11.83 -14.79 7.93
N THR A 64 -11.30 -13.81 8.65
CA THR A 64 -12.04 -12.62 9.11
C THR A 64 -11.35 -11.31 8.71
N THR A 65 -10.48 -11.38 7.70
CA THR A 65 -9.85 -10.21 7.05
C THR A 65 -10.06 -10.30 5.56
N GLY A 66 -10.54 -9.22 4.94
CA GLY A 66 -10.86 -9.16 3.51
C GLY A 66 -10.82 -7.76 2.92
N GLY A 67 -10.92 -7.67 1.60
CA GLY A 67 -10.87 -6.41 0.85
C GLY A 67 -11.92 -6.35 -0.25
N TYR A 68 -11.50 -6.43 -1.50
CA TYR A 68 -12.40 -6.31 -2.65
C TYR A 68 -13.61 -7.23 -2.56
N ASN A 69 -14.79 -6.61 -2.72
CA ASN A 69 -16.06 -7.28 -2.81
C ASN A 69 -17.01 -6.41 -3.67
N PHE A 70 -17.33 -6.88 -4.88
CA PHE A 70 -18.20 -6.16 -5.80
C PHE A 70 -19.65 -6.22 -5.32
N ARG A 71 -20.02 -5.28 -4.47
CA ARG A 71 -21.36 -5.20 -3.89
C ARG A 71 -21.82 -3.76 -3.69
N LYS A 72 -23.12 -3.58 -3.68
CA LYS A 72 -23.75 -2.34 -3.23
C LYS A 72 -23.77 -2.27 -1.69
N ILE A 73 -23.90 -1.06 -1.18
CA ILE A 73 -24.19 -0.81 0.24
C ILE A 73 -25.62 -1.32 0.52
N ALA A 74 -25.81 -1.99 1.62
CA ALA A 74 -27.13 -2.52 2.02
C ALA A 74 -28.22 -1.43 1.96
N ASN A 75 -29.37 -1.77 1.40
CA ASN A 75 -30.52 -0.86 1.21
C ASN A 75 -30.19 0.39 0.40
N SER A 76 -29.24 0.31 -0.54
CA SER A 76 -28.82 1.43 -1.39
C SER A 76 -28.47 0.96 -2.81
N ASN A 77 -28.66 1.85 -3.78
CA ASN A 77 -28.17 1.65 -5.15
C ASN A 77 -26.69 2.02 -5.34
N ARG A 78 -26.02 2.48 -4.30
CA ARG A 78 -24.63 2.94 -4.32
C ARG A 78 -23.66 1.79 -4.03
N TYR A 79 -22.53 1.78 -4.74
CA TYR A 79 -21.48 0.79 -4.49
C TYR A 79 -20.69 1.09 -3.21
N SER A 80 -20.29 0.02 -2.52
CA SER A 80 -19.35 0.06 -1.41
C SER A 80 -17.94 0.40 -1.91
N CYS A 81 -17.09 1.04 -1.09
CA CYS A 81 -15.68 1.25 -1.39
C CYS A 81 -14.90 -0.07 -1.59
N HIS A 82 -15.38 -1.18 -1.05
CA HIS A 82 -14.87 -2.51 -1.38
C HIS A 82 -15.01 -2.86 -2.87
N ALA A 83 -16.05 -2.37 -3.56
CA ALA A 83 -16.25 -2.62 -4.98
C ALA A 83 -15.20 -1.96 -5.89
N TYR A 84 -14.45 -1.02 -5.35
CA TYR A 84 -13.31 -0.35 -6.01
C TYR A 84 -11.95 -0.94 -5.58
N GLY A 85 -11.92 -1.86 -4.62
CA GLY A 85 -10.68 -2.35 -4.00
C GLY A 85 -10.00 -1.32 -3.09
N LEU A 86 -10.76 -0.35 -2.56
CA LEU A 86 -10.25 0.79 -1.77
C LEU A 86 -10.48 0.64 -0.28
N ALA A 87 -10.97 -0.51 0.17
CA ALA A 87 -11.23 -0.77 1.59
C ALA A 87 -10.80 -2.16 2.01
N VAL A 88 -10.51 -2.29 3.29
CA VAL A 88 -10.27 -3.57 3.97
C VAL A 88 -11.08 -3.63 5.26
N ASP A 89 -11.60 -4.83 5.53
CA ASP A 89 -12.18 -5.20 6.82
C ASP A 89 -11.18 -6.13 7.52
N ILE A 90 -10.78 -5.78 8.74
CA ILE A 90 -9.75 -6.50 9.50
C ILE A 90 -10.37 -7.11 10.74
N ASN A 91 -10.27 -8.45 10.84
CA ASN A 91 -10.77 -9.23 11.98
C ASN A 91 -12.21 -8.87 12.38
N TRP A 92 -13.17 -8.99 11.45
CA TRP A 92 -14.56 -8.60 11.68
C TRP A 92 -15.24 -9.38 12.81
N ASP A 93 -14.70 -10.51 13.21
CA ASP A 93 -15.11 -11.29 14.39
C ASP A 93 -14.77 -10.59 15.71
N LEU A 94 -13.65 -9.83 15.73
CA LEU A 94 -13.16 -9.08 16.90
C LEU A 94 -13.56 -7.60 16.86
N ASN A 95 -13.95 -7.11 15.70
CA ASN A 95 -14.28 -5.71 15.42
C ASN A 95 -15.68 -5.61 14.77
N PRO A 96 -16.75 -6.12 15.42
CA PRO A 96 -18.06 -6.23 14.77
C PRO A 96 -18.74 -4.88 14.57
N VAL A 97 -19.61 -4.83 13.55
CA VAL A 97 -20.53 -3.68 13.37
C VAL A 97 -21.46 -3.56 14.56
N THR A 98 -21.64 -2.33 15.05
CA THR A 98 -22.61 -2.03 16.12
C THR A 98 -23.56 -0.92 15.66
N ARG A 99 -24.80 -0.95 16.19
CA ARG A 99 -25.86 0.04 15.93
C ARG A 99 -26.39 0.72 17.18
N ASP A 100 -25.80 0.41 18.32
CA ASP A 100 -26.14 0.95 19.65
C ASP A 100 -25.30 2.20 20.02
N GLY A 101 -24.49 2.69 19.09
CA GLY A 101 -23.58 3.83 19.28
C GLY A 101 -22.24 3.47 19.92
N SER A 102 -22.09 2.24 20.45
CA SER A 102 -20.82 1.79 21.02
C SER A 102 -19.83 1.37 19.93
N THR A 103 -18.54 1.59 20.14
CA THR A 103 -17.48 1.03 19.30
C THR A 103 -16.89 -0.19 19.99
N LYS A 104 -17.18 -1.39 19.46
CA LYS A 104 -16.61 -2.66 19.95
C LYS A 104 -15.43 -3.02 19.06
N THR A 105 -14.23 -2.92 19.60
CA THR A 105 -12.99 -3.19 18.85
C THR A 105 -11.92 -3.76 19.78
N ASN A 106 -11.03 -4.58 19.21
CA ASN A 106 -9.81 -5.01 19.87
C ASN A 106 -8.56 -4.27 19.35
N PHE A 107 -8.72 -3.29 18.45
CA PHE A 107 -7.63 -2.37 18.13
C PHE A 107 -7.32 -1.51 19.36
N LYS A 108 -6.01 -1.31 19.61
CA LYS A 108 -5.56 -0.29 20.56
C LYS A 108 -5.83 1.09 19.98
N ASP A 109 -6.19 2.07 20.79
CA ASP A 109 -6.40 3.46 20.34
C ASP A 109 -5.14 4.01 19.62
N ASN A 110 -3.97 3.63 20.11
CA ASN A 110 -2.69 4.02 19.49
C ASN A 110 -2.55 3.44 18.07
N THR A 111 -3.00 2.22 17.82
CA THR A 111 -2.96 1.61 16.48
C THR A 111 -3.85 2.38 15.51
N ILE A 112 -5.08 2.68 15.93
CA ILE A 112 -6.01 3.48 15.14
C ILE A 112 -5.43 4.86 14.86
N LYS A 113 -4.91 5.54 15.89
CA LYS A 113 -4.27 6.84 15.74
C LYS A 113 -3.12 6.81 14.74
N LYS A 114 -2.21 5.83 14.82
CA LYS A 114 -1.10 5.67 13.87
C LYS A 114 -1.59 5.51 12.43
N ILE A 115 -2.68 4.74 12.20
CA ILE A 115 -3.26 4.55 10.88
C ILE A 115 -3.88 5.86 10.37
N LEU A 116 -4.60 6.60 11.21
CA LEU A 116 -5.22 7.87 10.85
C LEU A 116 -4.21 9.02 10.69
N ASP A 117 -3.01 8.88 11.25
CA ASP A 117 -1.88 9.80 11.06
C ASP A 117 -1.13 9.57 9.74
N ILE A 118 -1.51 8.57 8.93
CA ILE A 118 -1.02 8.42 7.56
C ILE A 118 -1.65 9.54 6.72
N LYS A 119 -0.82 10.40 6.14
CA LYS A 119 -1.22 11.60 5.39
C LYS A 119 -0.64 11.60 3.98
N THR A 120 -1.24 12.36 3.09
CA THR A 120 -0.58 12.75 1.84
C THR A 120 0.49 13.82 2.11
N GLN A 121 1.29 14.13 1.08
CA GLN A 121 2.24 15.26 1.15
C GLN A 121 1.55 16.61 1.43
N ASP A 122 0.29 16.76 1.03
CA ASP A 122 -0.53 17.94 1.27
C ASP A 122 -1.26 17.89 2.65
N ASP A 123 -0.83 17.00 3.57
CA ASP A 123 -1.39 16.79 4.93
C ASP A 123 -2.85 16.30 4.95
N LEU A 124 -3.35 15.72 3.85
CA LEU A 124 -4.69 15.14 3.81
C LEU A 124 -4.66 13.71 4.41
N GLN A 125 -5.65 13.41 5.23
CA GLN A 125 -5.81 12.08 5.84
C GLN A 125 -6.07 11.02 4.77
N VAL A 126 -5.24 9.97 4.73
CA VAL A 126 -5.32 8.91 3.72
C VAL A 126 -6.43 7.90 4.02
N PHE A 127 -6.65 7.59 5.30
CA PHE A 127 -7.65 6.61 5.71
C PHE A 127 -8.82 7.25 6.44
N ARG A 128 -10.03 6.73 6.20
CA ARG A 128 -11.18 6.89 7.08
C ARG A 128 -11.43 5.57 7.79
N TRP A 129 -11.73 5.63 9.08
CA TRP A 129 -12.05 4.48 9.91
C TRP A 129 -13.54 4.39 10.18
N GLY A 130 -14.12 3.20 10.02
CA GLY A 130 -15.55 2.99 10.22
C GLY A 130 -15.99 3.07 11.67
N GLY A 131 -15.06 2.95 12.64
CA GLY A 131 -15.35 3.19 14.06
C GLY A 131 -15.78 4.64 14.37
N ASP A 132 -15.46 5.59 13.48
CA ASP A 132 -15.86 7.01 13.59
C ASP A 132 -17.19 7.33 12.88
N TYR A 133 -17.85 6.36 12.26
CA TYR A 133 -19.14 6.59 11.59
C TYR A 133 -20.22 7.05 12.58
N ARG A 134 -21.10 7.95 12.14
CA ARG A 134 -22.09 8.58 13.02
C ARG A 134 -23.33 7.71 13.27
N SER A 135 -23.84 7.04 12.24
CA SER A 135 -25.10 6.31 12.26
C SER A 135 -24.99 4.86 12.74
N TYR A 136 -23.82 4.30 12.65
CA TYR A 136 -23.42 2.97 13.13
C TYR A 136 -21.90 2.96 13.27
N LYS A 137 -21.36 1.96 13.97
CA LYS A 137 -19.92 1.78 14.10
C LYS A 137 -19.50 0.55 13.34
N ASP A 138 -18.42 0.67 12.54
CA ASP A 138 -17.86 -0.39 11.70
C ASP A 138 -16.34 -0.48 11.93
N PRO A 139 -15.90 -0.91 13.11
CA PRO A 139 -14.51 -0.77 13.52
C PRO A 139 -13.54 -1.65 12.75
N MET A 140 -14.01 -2.74 12.07
CA MET A 140 -13.16 -3.53 11.17
C MET A 140 -12.71 -2.74 9.93
N HIS A 141 -13.47 -1.71 9.53
CA HIS A 141 -13.41 -1.07 8.22
C HIS A 141 -12.45 0.10 8.15
N PHE A 142 -11.48 0.00 7.22
CA PHE A 142 -10.58 1.09 6.84
C PHE A 142 -10.68 1.32 5.33
N GLU A 143 -10.97 2.56 4.92
CA GLU A 143 -11.12 2.91 3.50
C GLU A 143 -10.26 4.09 3.10
N ILE A 144 -9.83 4.11 1.84
CA ILE A 144 -9.08 5.23 1.25
C ILE A 144 -9.97 6.47 1.18
N PHE A 145 -9.42 7.60 1.59
CA PHE A 145 -10.14 8.87 1.75
C PHE A 145 -9.50 10.02 0.95
N VAL A 146 -8.71 9.67 -0.05
CA VAL A 146 -7.99 10.59 -0.95
C VAL A 146 -8.21 10.19 -2.41
N THR A 147 -8.03 11.13 -3.35
CA THR A 147 -8.10 10.85 -4.79
C THR A 147 -6.83 10.18 -5.30
N PRO A 148 -6.85 9.58 -6.50
CA PRO A 148 -5.63 9.07 -7.14
C PRO A 148 -4.54 10.13 -7.28
N GLU A 149 -4.91 11.37 -7.63
CA GLU A 149 -3.96 12.48 -7.82
C GLU A 149 -3.31 12.88 -6.49
N GLU A 150 -4.08 12.94 -5.41
CA GLU A 150 -3.58 13.24 -4.07
C GLU A 150 -2.64 12.12 -3.58
N LEU A 151 -3.00 10.86 -3.84
CA LEU A 151 -2.19 9.69 -3.48
C LEU A 151 -0.86 9.67 -4.26
N ASN A 152 -0.90 10.02 -5.55
CA ASN A 152 0.27 10.03 -6.44
C ASN A 152 1.30 11.10 -6.05
N LYS A 153 0.93 12.13 -5.31
CA LYS A 153 1.89 13.10 -4.73
C LYS A 153 2.76 12.47 -3.64
N GLY A 154 2.40 11.29 -3.17
CA GLY A 154 3.07 10.56 -2.10
C GLY A 154 2.35 10.63 -0.77
N ILE A 155 2.64 9.67 0.08
CA ILE A 155 2.07 9.53 1.43
C ILE A 155 3.16 9.47 2.47
N VAL A 156 2.87 9.98 3.65
CA VAL A 156 3.80 10.02 4.79
C VAL A 156 3.08 9.61 6.07
N ARG A 157 3.83 9.11 7.03
CA ARG A 157 3.38 8.98 8.41
C ARG A 157 4.29 9.84 9.29
N LYS A 158 3.70 10.79 10.03
CA LYS A 158 4.46 11.64 10.97
C LYS A 158 5.16 10.74 11.99
N ASN A 159 6.40 11.09 12.32
CA ASN A 159 7.25 10.37 13.30
C ASN A 159 7.70 8.96 12.87
N PHE A 160 7.64 8.65 11.58
CA PHE A 160 8.19 7.42 11.06
C PHE A 160 9.60 7.64 10.48
N ASP A 161 10.55 6.77 10.80
CA ASP A 161 11.91 6.88 10.25
C ASP A 161 11.86 6.66 8.74
N GLN A 162 12.30 7.67 7.98
CA GLN A 162 12.35 7.62 6.52
C GLN A 162 13.17 6.42 5.99
N LYS A 163 14.18 5.96 6.75
CA LYS A 163 14.97 4.78 6.42
C LYS A 163 14.15 3.50 6.47
N GLU A 164 13.17 3.42 7.37
CA GLU A 164 12.23 2.30 7.43
C GLU A 164 11.26 2.28 6.26
N TYR A 165 10.77 3.44 5.82
CA TYR A 165 9.96 3.54 4.57
C TYR A 165 10.71 2.96 3.38
N ILE A 166 11.99 3.30 3.29
CA ILE A 166 12.86 2.87 2.20
C ILE A 166 13.11 1.36 2.27
N LYS A 167 13.38 0.80 3.45
CA LYS A 167 13.54 -0.65 3.66
C LYS A 167 12.29 -1.45 3.30
N LEU A 168 11.12 -0.85 3.50
CA LEU A 168 9.82 -1.49 3.26
C LEU A 168 9.27 -1.22 1.86
N GLY A 169 10.00 -0.44 1.07
CA GLY A 169 9.65 -0.20 -0.27
C GLY A 169 8.64 0.87 -0.55
N LEU A 170 8.45 1.72 0.39
CA LEU A 170 7.52 2.80 0.28
C LEU A 170 8.26 4.06 -0.15
N SER A 171 8.15 4.43 -1.42
CA SER A 171 8.57 5.75 -1.84
C SER A 171 7.60 6.78 -1.25
N VAL A 172 8.08 7.57 -0.33
CA VAL A 172 7.35 8.71 0.24
C VAL A 172 7.04 9.75 -0.85
N LYS A 173 7.90 9.83 -1.87
CA LYS A 173 7.83 10.67 -3.05
C LYS A 173 8.41 9.88 -4.22
N PRO A 174 7.80 9.93 -5.42
CA PRO A 174 8.43 9.35 -6.60
C PRO A 174 9.84 9.91 -6.80
N LEU A 175 10.83 9.02 -6.86
CA LEU A 175 12.22 9.41 -7.06
C LEU A 175 12.50 9.58 -8.55
N ARG A 176 13.16 10.68 -8.89
CA ARG A 176 13.48 11.06 -10.27
C ARG A 176 14.85 11.74 -10.36
N LYS A 177 15.34 11.95 -11.57
CA LYS A 177 16.59 12.66 -11.81
C LYS A 177 16.61 14.01 -11.08
N GLY A 178 17.71 14.26 -10.35
CA GLY A 178 17.93 15.41 -9.48
C GLY A 178 17.60 15.17 -8.00
N ASP A 179 16.88 14.09 -7.65
CA ASP A 179 16.66 13.74 -6.24
C ASP A 179 17.94 13.17 -5.61
N LYS A 180 18.11 13.37 -4.30
CA LYS A 180 19.29 12.94 -3.53
C LYS A 180 18.89 12.33 -2.20
N GLY A 181 19.79 11.50 -1.64
CA GLY A 181 19.69 10.96 -0.29
C GLY A 181 19.55 9.44 -0.22
N ASP A 182 19.29 8.92 0.99
CA ASP A 182 19.26 7.48 1.28
C ASP A 182 18.24 6.71 0.44
N GLY A 183 17.11 7.35 0.07
CA GLY A 183 16.12 6.76 -0.82
C GLY A 183 16.67 6.42 -2.20
N VAL A 184 17.43 7.35 -2.76
CA VAL A 184 18.09 7.17 -4.05
C VAL A 184 19.16 6.09 -3.95
N LYS A 185 19.98 6.13 -2.88
CA LYS A 185 21.00 5.12 -2.61
C LYS A 185 20.40 3.70 -2.59
N TYR A 186 19.29 3.53 -1.89
CA TYR A 186 18.60 2.25 -1.81
C TYR A 186 18.06 1.78 -3.17
N ILE A 187 17.50 2.68 -3.98
CA ILE A 187 17.08 2.36 -5.35
C ILE A 187 18.26 1.94 -6.22
N GLN A 188 19.41 2.59 -6.09
CA GLN A 188 20.63 2.21 -6.79
C GLN A 188 21.09 0.80 -6.40
N GLU A 189 21.03 0.45 -5.12
CA GLU A 189 21.31 -0.91 -4.61
C GLU A 189 20.33 -1.95 -5.16
N LEU A 190 19.03 -1.63 -5.19
CA LEU A 190 18.02 -2.52 -5.79
C LEU A 190 18.26 -2.73 -7.29
N LEU A 191 18.50 -1.66 -8.04
CA LEU A 191 18.80 -1.73 -9.47
C LEU A 191 20.05 -2.57 -9.74
N ASN A 192 21.10 -2.40 -8.95
CA ASN A 192 22.29 -3.22 -9.03
C ASN A 192 21.98 -4.70 -8.83
N SER A 193 21.22 -5.02 -7.79
CA SER A 193 20.81 -6.40 -7.49
C SER A 193 19.97 -7.01 -8.60
N VAL A 194 18.96 -6.29 -9.10
CA VAL A 194 17.96 -6.82 -10.05
C VAL A 194 18.47 -6.87 -11.49
N LEU A 195 19.32 -5.91 -11.87
CA LEU A 195 19.86 -5.80 -13.23
C LEU A 195 21.28 -6.36 -13.39
N ASN A 196 21.89 -6.86 -12.31
CA ASN A 196 23.30 -7.27 -12.27
C ASN A 196 24.22 -6.13 -12.78
N ARG A 197 24.00 -4.90 -12.29
CA ARG A 197 24.78 -3.72 -12.64
C ARG A 197 25.67 -3.26 -11.48
N THR A 198 26.56 -2.34 -11.76
CA THR A 198 27.50 -1.72 -10.81
C THR A 198 27.32 -0.21 -10.80
N LEU A 199 26.06 0.27 -10.58
CA LEU A 199 25.85 1.68 -10.32
C LEU A 199 26.58 2.09 -9.04
N ILE A 200 27.18 3.28 -9.05
CA ILE A 200 27.67 3.89 -7.81
C ILE A 200 26.44 4.19 -6.93
N THR A 201 26.47 3.70 -5.69
CA THR A 201 25.39 3.90 -4.71
C THR A 201 25.67 5.15 -3.87
N ASP A 202 25.78 6.30 -4.55
CA ASP A 202 26.14 7.59 -3.97
C ASP A 202 24.94 8.37 -3.41
N GLY A 203 23.73 7.89 -3.72
CA GLY A 203 22.50 8.59 -3.33
C GLY A 203 22.18 9.81 -4.21
N ASP A 204 22.83 9.96 -5.38
CA ASP A 204 22.47 10.97 -6.38
C ASP A 204 21.71 10.33 -7.56
N PHE A 205 20.47 10.74 -7.77
CA PHE A 205 19.67 10.26 -8.91
C PHE A 205 20.13 10.98 -10.20
N GLY A 206 21.31 10.60 -10.65
CA GLY A 206 21.90 11.13 -11.89
C GLY A 206 21.37 10.44 -13.16
N SER A 207 21.99 10.77 -14.30
CA SER A 207 21.59 10.21 -15.60
C SER A 207 21.78 8.68 -15.67
N LEU A 208 22.78 8.12 -15.01
CA LEU A 208 23.04 6.67 -14.98
C LEU A 208 21.97 5.94 -14.17
N THR A 209 21.55 6.51 -13.04
CA THR A 209 20.44 5.99 -12.24
C THR A 209 19.14 6.00 -13.04
N GLN A 210 18.82 7.13 -13.71
CA GLN A 210 17.64 7.24 -14.58
C GLN A 210 17.66 6.21 -15.72
N ALA A 211 18.79 6.06 -16.41
CA ALA A 211 18.94 5.08 -17.49
C ALA A 211 18.72 3.64 -16.98
N SER A 212 19.15 3.34 -15.76
CA SER A 212 18.93 2.02 -15.15
C SER A 212 17.48 1.80 -14.75
N VAL A 213 16.78 2.84 -14.30
CA VAL A 213 15.33 2.80 -14.06
C VAL A 213 14.57 2.49 -15.34
N LEU A 214 14.87 3.20 -16.45
CA LEU A 214 14.25 2.96 -17.77
C LEU A 214 14.46 1.51 -18.23
N VAL A 215 15.70 1.00 -18.13
CA VAL A 215 15.99 -0.41 -18.47
C VAL A 215 15.19 -1.38 -17.60
N PHE A 216 15.06 -1.09 -16.31
CA PHE A 216 14.27 -1.91 -15.43
C PHE A 216 12.77 -1.85 -15.77
N GLN A 217 12.22 -0.66 -15.99
CA GLN A 217 10.82 -0.46 -16.37
C GLN A 217 10.49 -1.23 -17.64
N LYS A 218 11.33 -1.16 -18.67
CA LYS A 218 11.21 -1.96 -19.91
C LYS A 218 11.19 -3.47 -19.59
N LYS A 219 12.15 -3.95 -18.81
CA LYS A 219 12.23 -5.36 -18.39
C LYS A 219 11.00 -5.83 -17.62
N ALA A 220 10.40 -4.94 -16.82
CA ALA A 220 9.25 -5.23 -15.97
C ALA A 220 7.89 -4.98 -16.66
N GLY A 221 7.87 -4.57 -17.93
CA GLY A 221 6.63 -4.24 -18.65
C GLY A 221 5.89 -3.01 -18.09
N LEU A 222 6.64 -2.05 -17.54
CA LEU A 222 6.12 -0.80 -16.99
C LEU A 222 6.24 0.35 -18.00
N ILE A 223 5.58 1.48 -17.71
CA ILE A 223 5.78 2.73 -18.44
C ILE A 223 7.23 3.18 -18.23
N GLU A 224 7.94 3.42 -19.34
CA GLU A 224 9.35 3.83 -19.35
C GLU A 224 9.47 5.35 -19.16
N ASP A 225 9.17 5.87 -17.96
CA ASP A 225 9.20 7.29 -17.60
C ASP A 225 10.46 7.70 -16.83
N GLY A 226 11.29 6.74 -16.44
CA GLY A 226 12.51 6.98 -15.67
C GLY A 226 12.24 7.45 -14.23
N ILE A 227 11.02 7.27 -13.72
CA ILE A 227 10.60 7.67 -12.38
C ILE A 227 10.36 6.42 -11.54
N VAL A 228 10.89 6.40 -10.33
CA VAL A 228 10.62 5.33 -9.36
C VAL A 228 9.42 5.72 -8.53
N GLY A 229 8.22 5.51 -9.07
CA GLY A 229 6.97 5.58 -8.35
C GLY A 229 6.63 4.23 -7.68
N SER A 230 5.43 4.13 -7.08
CA SER A 230 4.97 2.92 -6.37
C SER A 230 5.01 1.66 -7.25
N ASN A 231 4.62 1.74 -8.52
CA ASN A 231 4.61 0.60 -9.44
C ASN A 231 6.04 0.11 -9.75
N THR A 232 6.94 1.04 -10.08
CA THR A 232 8.35 0.73 -10.35
C THR A 232 9.01 0.11 -9.13
N TYR A 233 8.74 0.69 -7.96
CA TYR A 233 9.28 0.19 -6.72
C TYR A 233 8.76 -1.22 -6.37
N SER A 234 7.45 -1.44 -6.43
CA SER A 234 6.84 -2.76 -6.14
C SER A 234 7.42 -3.85 -7.03
N LYS A 235 7.64 -3.55 -8.31
CA LYS A 235 8.28 -4.46 -9.26
C LYS A 235 9.76 -4.70 -8.95
N LEU A 236 10.50 -3.68 -8.53
CA LEU A 236 11.90 -3.84 -8.07
C LEU A 236 11.98 -4.82 -6.89
N MET A 237 11.07 -4.70 -5.93
CA MET A 237 11.02 -5.59 -4.76
C MET A 237 10.60 -7.01 -5.13
N GLU A 238 9.65 -7.18 -6.05
CA GLU A 238 9.24 -8.49 -6.57
C GLU A 238 10.42 -9.22 -7.21
N PHE A 239 11.14 -8.55 -8.12
CA PHE A 239 12.32 -9.12 -8.81
C PHE A 239 13.46 -9.44 -7.84
N ARG A 240 13.73 -8.57 -6.85
CA ARG A 240 14.72 -8.83 -5.81
C ARG A 240 14.38 -10.08 -5.00
N ASN A 241 13.12 -10.20 -4.56
CA ASN A 241 12.68 -11.32 -3.73
C ASN A 241 12.73 -12.64 -4.51
N ALA A 242 12.34 -12.64 -5.80
CA ALA A 242 12.47 -13.80 -6.68
C ALA A 242 13.94 -14.24 -6.78
N LYS A 243 14.84 -13.30 -7.03
CA LYS A 243 16.29 -13.57 -7.13
C LYS A 243 16.86 -14.15 -5.83
N MET A 244 16.52 -13.57 -4.68
CA MET A 244 16.96 -14.09 -3.37
C MET A 244 16.44 -15.51 -3.12
N THR A 245 15.21 -15.81 -3.55
CA THR A 245 14.63 -17.16 -3.44
C THR A 245 15.39 -18.16 -4.32
N GLU A 246 15.72 -17.78 -5.55
CA GLU A 246 16.53 -18.62 -6.45
C GLU A 246 17.93 -18.89 -5.89
N GLU A 247 18.60 -17.86 -5.36
CA GLU A 247 19.92 -17.99 -4.73
C GLU A 247 19.85 -18.89 -3.50
N ARG A 248 18.85 -18.74 -2.65
CA ARG A 248 18.62 -19.61 -1.48
C ARG A 248 18.39 -21.07 -1.89
N ASN A 249 17.60 -21.29 -2.92
CA ASN A 249 17.34 -22.65 -3.42
C ASN A 249 18.60 -23.29 -4.03
N LYS A 250 19.43 -22.52 -4.73
CA LYS A 250 20.73 -22.98 -5.23
C LYS A 250 21.68 -23.37 -4.11
N ILE A 251 21.72 -22.60 -3.01
CA ILE A 251 22.52 -22.90 -1.83
C ILE A 251 22.01 -24.18 -1.16
N ASN A 252 20.71 -24.27 -0.89
CA ASN A 252 20.10 -25.43 -0.24
C ASN A 252 20.20 -26.71 -1.11
N GLY A 253 20.17 -26.58 -2.45
CA GLY A 253 20.39 -27.69 -3.36
C GLY A 253 21.82 -28.22 -3.37
N LYS A 254 22.82 -27.40 -3.03
CA LYS A 254 24.23 -27.81 -2.91
C LYS A 254 24.53 -28.56 -1.63
N TYR A 255 23.70 -28.49 -0.61
CA TYR A 255 23.87 -29.13 0.69
C TYR A 255 22.96 -30.35 0.91
N ARG A 256 22.18 -30.77 -0.10
CA ARG A 256 21.58 -32.12 -0.11
C ARG A 256 22.66 -33.08 -0.62
N ILE A 257 23.55 -33.49 0.30
CA ILE A 257 24.39 -34.67 0.12
C ILE A 257 23.51 -35.87 0.48
N GLU A 258 23.57 -36.89 -0.34
CA GLU A 258 22.92 -38.19 -0.25
C GLU A 258 23.05 -38.84 1.13
#